data_12ba7247ed17e039410215255eb6e479
#
_entry.id   12ba7247ed17e039410215255eb6e479
#
_cell.length_a   1.000
_cell.length_b   1.000
_cell.length_c   1.000
_cell.angle_alpha   90.00
_cell.angle_beta   90.00
_cell.angle_gamma   90.00
#
_symmetry.space_group_name_H-M   'P 1'
#
loop_
_entity.id
_entity.type
_entity.pdbx_description
1 polymer ?
#
loop_
_entity_poly.entity_id
_entity_poly.type
_entity_poly.pdbx_seq_one_letter_code
_entity_poly.pdbx_strand_id
1 'polypeptide(L)'
;YEWRVLSGGAKQPYFIRRRDRTPFAMASIWDNWMPANGSELESCAVVTTEANETLTPIHHRMPVILDPKDYVTWLDPSTPLKELEALLVAAPEDAMEAIPVSPDVNRVANDSPMLLDPYLAPPLPVTAKKKEKPADDRQQDLF
;
A
#
# COMPACT_ATOMS: atom_id res chain seq x y z
N TYR A 1 -4.42 3.80 1.87
CA TYR A 1 -4.47 4.12 0.43
C TYR A 1 -3.48 3.31 -0.35
N GLU A 2 -3.82 3.02 -1.63
CA GLU A 2 -2.93 2.37 -2.59
C GLU A 2 -3.15 2.98 -3.98
N TRP A 3 -2.15 2.92 -4.85
CA TRP A 3 -2.17 3.61 -6.13
C TRP A 3 -2.01 2.64 -7.29
N ARG A 4 -3.06 2.52 -8.10
CA ARG A 4 -3.00 1.78 -9.35
C ARG A 4 -2.32 2.62 -10.43
N VAL A 5 -1.31 2.05 -11.09
CA VAL A 5 -0.71 2.67 -12.27
C VAL A 5 -1.61 2.46 -13.49
N LEU A 6 -2.00 3.55 -14.13
CA LEU A 6 -2.82 3.56 -15.33
C LEU A 6 -1.93 3.58 -16.60
N SER A 7 -2.55 3.30 -17.76
CA SER A 7 -1.91 3.50 -19.05
C SER A 7 -1.43 4.95 -19.18
N GLY A 8 -0.15 5.14 -19.55
CA GLY A 8 0.47 6.48 -19.61
C GLY A 8 1.14 6.95 -18.32
N GLY A 9 1.21 6.09 -17.28
CA GLY A 9 1.97 6.35 -16.05
C GLY A 9 1.26 7.21 -15.00
N ALA A 10 0.03 7.66 -15.27
CA ALA A 10 -0.80 8.30 -14.25
C ALA A 10 -1.15 7.29 -13.15
N LYS A 11 -1.38 7.80 -11.93
CA LYS A 11 -1.76 6.97 -10.80
C LYS A 11 -3.16 7.33 -10.32
N GLN A 12 -4.01 6.30 -10.15
CA GLN A 12 -5.33 6.40 -9.55
C GLN A 12 -5.23 5.95 -8.09
N PRO A 13 -5.47 6.80 -7.10
CA PRO A 13 -5.54 6.39 -5.70
C PRO A 13 -6.84 5.63 -5.41
N TYR A 14 -6.71 4.66 -4.51
CA TYR A 14 -7.82 3.89 -3.96
C TYR A 14 -7.80 4.00 -2.45
N PHE A 15 -8.96 4.25 -1.86
CA PHE A 15 -9.20 4.08 -0.43
C PHE A 15 -9.60 2.64 -0.15
N ILE A 16 -8.80 1.95 0.67
CA ILE A 16 -9.02 0.54 1.00
C ILE A 16 -9.54 0.47 2.43
N ARG A 17 -10.67 -0.20 2.62
CA ARG A 17 -11.29 -0.38 3.93
C ARG A 17 -11.97 -1.74 4.04
N ARG A 18 -12.32 -2.12 5.25
CA ARG A 18 -13.21 -3.27 5.46
C ARG A 18 -14.61 -2.97 4.95
N ARG A 19 -15.29 -3.98 4.39
CA ARG A 19 -16.68 -3.84 3.93
C ARG A 19 -17.66 -3.50 5.05
N ASP A 20 -17.40 -4.03 6.27
CA ASP A 20 -18.18 -3.73 7.47
C ASP A 20 -17.86 -2.34 8.08
N ARG A 21 -16.90 -1.60 7.49
CA ARG A 21 -16.45 -0.26 7.92
C ARG A 21 -15.83 -0.22 9.33
N THR A 22 -15.46 -1.36 9.89
CA THR A 22 -14.76 -1.41 11.16
C THR A 22 -13.25 -1.16 10.97
N PRO A 23 -12.56 -0.62 11.98
CA PRO A 23 -11.11 -0.58 11.98
C PRO A 23 -10.50 -1.98 11.90
N PHE A 24 -9.29 -2.08 11.37
CA PHE A 24 -8.54 -3.33 11.30
C PHE A 24 -7.09 -3.13 11.73
N ALA A 25 -6.47 -4.21 12.22
CA ALA A 25 -5.06 -4.22 12.53
C ALA A 25 -4.25 -4.82 11.39
N MET A 26 -3.10 -4.19 11.11
CA MET A 26 -2.07 -4.74 10.22
C MET A 26 -0.98 -5.37 11.08
N ALA A 27 -0.59 -6.62 10.76
CA ALA A 27 0.53 -7.26 11.41
C ALA A 27 1.79 -6.41 11.20
N SER A 28 2.47 -6.08 12.30
CA SER A 28 3.68 -5.27 12.27
C SER A 28 4.68 -5.82 13.26
N ILE A 29 5.95 -5.62 12.96
CA ILE A 29 7.07 -5.82 13.88
C ILE A 29 7.63 -4.45 14.26
N TRP A 30 8.16 -4.32 15.48
CA TRP A 30 8.75 -3.08 15.95
C TRP A 30 10.09 -3.36 16.64
N ASP A 31 10.94 -2.37 16.67
CA ASP A 31 12.23 -2.42 17.33
C ASP A 31 12.61 -1.04 17.87
N ASN A 32 13.42 -1.04 18.92
CA ASN A 32 14.00 0.15 19.51
C ASN A 32 15.53 0.10 19.37
N TRP A 33 16.06 0.95 18.51
CA TRP A 33 17.49 1.05 18.29
C TRP A 33 18.09 2.21 19.09
N MET A 34 19.16 1.90 19.88
CA MET A 34 19.91 2.88 20.63
C MET A 34 21.34 3.01 20.07
N PRO A 35 21.64 4.04 19.29
CA PRO A 35 22.99 4.33 18.85
C PRO A 35 23.89 4.81 20.01
N ALA A 36 25.20 4.82 19.79
CA ALA A 36 26.20 5.19 20.78
C ALA A 36 26.07 6.63 21.34
N ASN A 37 25.31 7.52 20.67
CA ASN A 37 25.03 8.88 21.12
C ASN A 37 23.90 8.97 22.16
N GLY A 38 23.28 7.83 22.54
CA GLY A 38 22.23 7.77 23.56
C GLY A 38 20.85 8.22 23.10
N SER A 39 20.63 8.49 21.80
CA SER A 39 19.27 8.71 21.28
C SER A 39 18.54 7.37 21.14
N GLU A 40 17.20 7.39 21.27
CA GLU A 40 16.36 6.24 21.00
C GLU A 40 15.61 6.43 19.68
N LEU A 41 15.58 5.41 18.86
CA LEU A 41 14.81 5.38 17.64
C LEU A 41 13.87 4.17 17.65
N GLU A 42 12.61 4.43 17.93
CA GLU A 42 11.56 3.42 17.77
C GLU A 42 11.14 3.36 16.32
N SER A 43 11.05 2.16 15.78
CA SER A 43 10.63 1.92 14.39
C SER A 43 9.66 0.75 14.32
N CYS A 44 8.77 0.78 13.34
CA CYS A 44 7.92 -0.36 13.04
C CYS A 44 7.89 -0.63 11.53
N ALA A 45 7.71 -1.89 11.17
CA ALA A 45 7.55 -2.33 9.81
C ALA A 45 6.28 -3.17 9.67
N VAL A 46 5.41 -2.77 8.73
CA VAL A 46 4.20 -3.54 8.41
C VAL A 46 4.60 -4.77 7.59
N VAL A 47 4.15 -5.95 8.02
CA VAL A 47 4.37 -7.20 7.29
C VAL A 47 3.41 -7.24 6.11
N THR A 48 3.92 -7.60 4.94
CA THR A 48 3.12 -7.71 3.71
C THR A 48 3.12 -9.14 3.18
N THR A 49 2.06 -9.47 2.44
CA THR A 49 1.89 -10.73 1.73
C THR A 49 1.47 -10.48 0.28
N GLU A 50 1.29 -11.52 -0.52
CA GLU A 50 0.68 -11.38 -1.85
C GLU A 50 -0.74 -10.80 -1.72
N ALA A 51 -1.12 -9.93 -2.66
CA ALA A 51 -2.45 -9.34 -2.66
C ALA A 51 -3.50 -10.41 -3.01
N ASN A 52 -4.66 -10.33 -2.35
CA ASN A 52 -5.83 -11.11 -2.73
C ASN A 52 -6.41 -10.63 -4.08
N GLU A 53 -7.40 -11.35 -4.64
CA GLU A 53 -7.99 -11.01 -5.94
C GLU A 53 -8.63 -9.61 -5.97
N THR A 54 -9.18 -9.14 -4.86
CA THR A 54 -9.77 -7.78 -4.75
C THR A 54 -8.72 -6.67 -4.91
N LEU A 55 -7.50 -6.86 -4.39
CA LEU A 55 -6.45 -5.84 -4.38
C LEU A 55 -5.38 -6.03 -5.46
N THR A 56 -5.20 -7.24 -5.99
CA THR A 56 -4.23 -7.54 -7.07
C THR A 56 -4.32 -6.58 -8.27
N PRO A 57 -5.51 -6.13 -8.73
CA PRO A 57 -5.59 -5.16 -9.83
C PRO A 57 -5.00 -3.78 -9.52
N ILE A 58 -4.75 -3.48 -8.24
CA ILE A 58 -4.24 -2.19 -7.75
C ILE A 58 -2.75 -2.31 -7.43
N HIS A 59 -2.39 -3.30 -6.60
CA HIS A 59 -1.02 -3.58 -6.20
C HIS A 59 -0.80 -5.08 -5.97
N HIS A 60 0.38 -5.60 -6.28
CA HIS A 60 0.71 -7.03 -6.16
C HIS A 60 0.95 -7.50 -4.71
N ARG A 61 1.12 -6.58 -3.77
CA ARG A 61 1.30 -6.85 -2.34
C ARG A 61 0.21 -6.16 -1.53
N MET A 62 -0.14 -6.74 -0.37
CA MET A 62 -1.03 -6.12 0.60
C MET A 62 -0.48 -6.32 2.02
N PRO A 63 -0.84 -5.45 2.98
CA PRO A 63 -0.56 -5.72 4.39
C PRO A 63 -1.23 -7.02 4.83
N VAL A 64 -0.60 -7.74 5.75
CA VAL A 64 -1.28 -8.82 6.48
C VAL A 64 -2.29 -8.18 7.42
N ILE A 65 -3.58 -8.42 7.16
CA ILE A 65 -4.70 -7.94 7.98
C ILE A 65 -5.04 -9.05 8.99
N LEU A 66 -4.89 -8.75 10.28
CA LEU A 66 -5.19 -9.71 11.32
C LEU A 66 -6.70 -9.78 11.58
N ASP A 67 -7.21 -10.99 11.76
CA ASP A 67 -8.55 -11.20 12.32
C ASP A 67 -8.55 -10.78 13.80
N PRO A 68 -9.58 -10.12 14.33
CA PRO A 68 -9.64 -9.73 15.74
C PRO A 68 -9.41 -10.89 16.74
N LYS A 69 -9.80 -12.12 16.39
CA LYS A 69 -9.54 -13.30 17.22
C LYS A 69 -8.05 -13.61 17.40
N ASP A 70 -7.21 -13.18 16.45
CA ASP A 70 -5.77 -13.47 16.38
C ASP A 70 -4.90 -12.36 17.01
N TYR A 71 -5.49 -11.24 17.47
CA TYR A 71 -4.74 -10.12 18.05
C TYR A 71 -3.94 -10.54 19.28
N VAL A 72 -4.54 -11.34 20.19
CA VAL A 72 -3.85 -11.82 21.39
C VAL A 72 -2.68 -12.73 21.00
N THR A 73 -2.90 -13.65 20.07
CA THR A 73 -1.85 -14.56 19.57
C THR A 73 -0.68 -13.78 18.97
N TRP A 74 -0.97 -12.72 18.17
CA TRP A 74 0.07 -11.89 17.57
C TRP A 74 0.88 -11.09 18.59
N LEU A 75 0.24 -10.63 19.66
CA LEU A 75 0.85 -9.76 20.67
C LEU A 75 1.50 -10.52 21.83
N ASP A 76 1.22 -11.82 21.99
CA ASP A 76 1.79 -12.61 23.08
C ASP A 76 3.24 -13.03 22.75
N PRO A 77 4.24 -12.55 23.53
CA PRO A 77 5.65 -12.89 23.29
C PRO A 77 5.96 -14.38 23.47
N SER A 78 5.07 -15.15 24.08
CA SER A 78 5.23 -16.60 24.25
C SER A 78 4.71 -17.41 23.09
N THR A 79 4.02 -16.79 22.11
CA THR A 79 3.48 -17.48 20.94
C THR A 79 4.62 -18.06 20.09
N PRO A 80 4.61 -19.35 19.78
CA PRO A 80 5.60 -19.97 18.93
C PRO A 80 5.63 -19.32 17.53
N LEU A 81 6.83 -19.10 16.97
CA LEU A 81 7.01 -18.47 15.66
C LEU A 81 6.18 -19.15 14.56
N LYS A 82 6.08 -20.48 14.57
CA LYS A 82 5.28 -21.23 13.60
C LYS A 82 3.79 -20.86 13.62
N GLU A 83 3.25 -20.49 14.77
CA GLU A 83 1.86 -20.04 14.89
C GLU A 83 1.71 -18.62 14.34
N LEU A 84 2.68 -17.73 14.60
CA LEU A 84 2.71 -16.39 14.03
C LEU A 84 2.85 -16.42 12.49
N GLU A 85 3.71 -17.30 11.96
CA GLU A 85 3.88 -17.50 10.51
C GLU A 85 2.56 -17.94 9.84
N ALA A 86 1.75 -18.75 10.50
CA ALA A 86 0.46 -19.19 9.98
C ALA A 86 -0.56 -18.03 9.82
N LEU A 87 -0.36 -16.91 10.51
CA LEU A 87 -1.19 -15.70 10.38
C LEU A 87 -0.77 -14.81 9.21
N LEU A 88 0.39 -15.06 8.58
CA LEU A 88 0.93 -14.22 7.50
C LEU A 88 0.28 -14.54 6.15
N VAL A 89 -1.03 -14.45 6.09
CA VAL A 89 -1.84 -14.76 4.91
C VAL A 89 -2.61 -13.53 4.43
N ALA A 90 -3.03 -13.56 3.16
CA ALA A 90 -3.91 -12.54 2.61
C ALA A 90 -5.26 -12.55 3.32
N ALA A 91 -5.85 -11.37 3.51
CA ALA A 91 -7.23 -11.27 4.00
C ALA A 91 -8.21 -11.95 3.03
N PRO A 92 -9.34 -12.50 3.53
CA PRO A 92 -10.39 -13.05 2.67
C PRO A 92 -10.85 -12.06 1.60
N GLU A 93 -11.24 -12.58 0.43
CA GLU A 93 -11.62 -11.76 -0.75
C GLU A 93 -12.76 -10.78 -0.47
N ASP A 94 -13.69 -11.18 0.37
CA ASP A 94 -14.87 -10.40 0.75
C ASP A 94 -14.65 -9.50 1.97
N ALA A 95 -13.49 -9.57 2.62
CA ALA A 95 -13.21 -8.77 3.82
C ALA A 95 -13.00 -7.29 3.49
N MET A 96 -12.41 -6.99 2.34
CA MET A 96 -11.98 -5.64 1.97
C MET A 96 -12.73 -5.13 0.73
N GLU A 97 -12.79 -3.82 0.59
CA GLU A 97 -13.20 -3.13 -0.63
C GLU A 97 -12.20 -2.02 -0.96
N ALA A 98 -12.04 -1.76 -2.25
CA ALA A 98 -11.16 -0.71 -2.77
C ALA A 98 -12.01 0.29 -3.57
N ILE A 99 -12.05 1.52 -3.12
CA ILE A 99 -12.86 2.61 -3.68
C ILE A 99 -11.91 3.59 -4.39
N PRO A 100 -12.05 3.83 -5.70
CA PRO A 100 -11.27 4.87 -6.35
C PRO A 100 -11.64 6.24 -5.78
N VAL A 101 -10.65 7.05 -5.43
CA VAL A 101 -10.85 8.37 -4.81
C VAL A 101 -10.11 9.46 -5.60
N SER A 102 -10.45 10.74 -5.31
CA SER A 102 -9.82 11.88 -5.97
C SER A 102 -8.28 11.90 -5.75
N PRO A 103 -7.50 12.27 -6.78
CA PRO A 103 -6.07 12.57 -6.62
C PRO A 103 -5.77 13.65 -5.59
N ASP A 104 -6.76 14.41 -5.14
CA ASP A 104 -6.61 15.42 -4.08
C ASP A 104 -6.14 14.81 -2.73
N VAL A 105 -6.35 13.52 -2.51
CA VAL A 105 -5.82 12.77 -1.36
C VAL A 105 -4.28 12.79 -1.30
N ASN A 106 -3.60 13.03 -2.43
CA ASN A 106 -2.14 13.11 -2.47
C ASN A 106 -1.56 14.39 -1.86
N ARG A 107 -2.40 15.38 -1.55
CA ARG A 107 -1.98 16.64 -0.96
C ARG A 107 -2.22 16.62 0.54
N VAL A 108 -1.16 16.59 1.33
CA VAL A 108 -1.22 16.56 2.82
C VAL A 108 -2.03 17.73 3.41
N ALA A 109 -2.10 18.87 2.72
CA ALA A 109 -2.90 20.03 3.15
C ALA A 109 -4.41 19.81 3.01
N ASN A 110 -4.84 18.81 2.25
CA ASN A 110 -6.25 18.49 2.11
C ASN A 110 -6.67 17.55 3.25
N ASP A 111 -7.59 17.99 4.07
CA ASP A 111 -8.18 17.24 5.17
C ASP A 111 -9.69 17.42 5.17
N SER A 112 -10.40 16.54 4.47
CA SER A 112 -11.85 16.62 4.34
C SER A 112 -12.44 15.21 4.16
N PRO A 113 -13.61 14.91 4.74
CA PRO A 113 -14.33 13.67 4.50
C PRO A 113 -14.63 13.40 3.02
N MET A 114 -14.75 14.44 2.19
CA MET A 114 -14.98 14.33 0.75
C MET A 114 -13.85 13.61 0.00
N LEU A 115 -12.67 13.52 0.59
CA LEU A 115 -11.54 12.75 0.02
C LEU A 115 -11.82 11.24 -0.05
N LEU A 116 -12.80 10.76 0.70
CA LEU A 116 -13.21 9.35 0.73
C LEU A 116 -14.36 9.05 -0.25
N ASP A 117 -14.91 10.09 -0.88
CA ASP A 117 -16.01 9.92 -1.83
C ASP A 117 -15.53 9.19 -3.10
N PRO A 118 -16.35 8.29 -3.66
CA PRO A 118 -16.01 7.60 -4.90
C PRO A 118 -15.74 8.58 -6.04
N TYR A 119 -14.60 8.42 -6.71
CA TYR A 119 -14.16 9.26 -7.80
C TYR A 119 -14.05 8.46 -9.10
N LEU A 120 -14.84 8.83 -10.10
CA LEU A 120 -14.70 8.31 -11.46
C LEU A 120 -13.71 9.22 -12.19
N ALA A 121 -12.50 8.73 -12.40
CA ALA A 121 -11.53 9.46 -13.21
C ALA A 121 -12.12 9.76 -14.59
N PRO A 122 -12.01 11.01 -15.09
CA PRO A 122 -12.36 11.30 -16.47
C PRO A 122 -11.52 10.42 -17.40
N PRO A 123 -12.04 10.03 -18.57
CA PRO A 123 -11.26 9.27 -19.55
C PRO A 123 -9.97 10.04 -19.84
N LEU A 124 -8.83 9.32 -19.77
CA LEU A 124 -7.54 9.93 -20.07
C LEU A 124 -7.62 10.58 -21.47
N PRO A 125 -7.17 11.83 -21.64
CA PRO A 125 -7.05 12.41 -22.96
C PRO A 125 -6.18 11.49 -23.81
N VAL A 126 -6.61 11.15 -25.01
CA VAL A 126 -5.84 10.38 -25.97
C VAL A 126 -4.60 11.22 -26.29
N THR A 127 -3.52 11.01 -25.56
CA THR A 127 -2.27 11.74 -25.80
C THR A 127 -1.74 11.30 -27.16
N ALA A 128 -1.68 12.23 -28.09
CA ALA A 128 -0.89 12.08 -29.30
C ALA A 128 0.51 11.55 -28.91
N LYS A 129 0.99 10.54 -29.65
CA LYS A 129 2.28 9.88 -29.46
C LYS A 129 3.35 10.88 -29.05
N LYS A 130 3.97 10.64 -27.88
CA LYS A 130 5.18 11.36 -27.44
C LYS A 130 6.21 11.20 -28.56
N LYS A 131 6.60 12.30 -29.21
CA LYS A 131 7.70 12.29 -30.19
C LYS A 131 8.91 11.68 -29.50
N GLU A 132 9.42 10.57 -30.04
CA GLU A 132 10.71 10.01 -29.64
C GLU A 132 11.76 11.10 -29.73
N LYS A 133 12.46 11.35 -28.64
CA LYS A 133 13.69 12.17 -28.68
C LYS A 133 14.65 11.44 -29.61
N PRO A 134 15.27 12.14 -30.59
CA PRO A 134 16.35 11.54 -31.38
C PRO A 134 17.44 11.08 -30.41
N ALA A 135 17.96 9.87 -30.65
CA ALA A 135 19.09 9.34 -29.92
C ALA A 135 20.25 10.33 -30.05
N ASP A 136 20.80 10.74 -28.89
CA ASP A 136 22.00 11.57 -28.85
C ASP A 136 23.19 10.67 -29.19
N ASP A 137 23.67 10.78 -30.41
CA ASP A 137 24.77 9.99 -31.01
C ASP A 137 26.16 10.48 -30.55
N ARG A 138 26.26 10.95 -29.28
CA ARG A 138 27.53 11.44 -28.70
C ARG A 138 28.09 10.52 -27.62
N GLN A 139 28.08 9.23 -27.85
CA GLN A 139 28.82 8.30 -26.99
C GLN A 139 29.49 7.17 -27.78
N GLN A 140 30.15 7.54 -28.91
CA GLN A 140 31.24 6.74 -29.47
C GLN A 140 32.44 7.68 -29.58
N ASP A 141 33.33 7.57 -28.61
CA ASP A 141 34.78 7.79 -28.66
C ASP A 141 35.28 8.03 -27.24
N LEU A 142 35.59 6.96 -26.55
CA LEU A 142 36.62 6.91 -25.49
C LEU A 142 36.92 5.44 -25.15
N PHE A 143 37.92 4.89 -25.85
CA PHE A 143 38.70 3.65 -25.64
C PHE A 143 38.05 2.33 -26.03
#